data_26f8cbbf241913736a6bd385667bb23d
#
_entry.id   26f8cbbf241913736a6bd385667bb23d
#
_cell.length_a   1.000
_cell.length_b   1.000
_cell.length_c   1.000
_cell.angle_alpha   90.00
_cell.angle_beta   90.00
_cell.angle_gamma   90.00
#
_symmetry.space_group_name_H-M   'P 1'
#
loop_
_entity.id
_entity.type
_entity.pdbx_description
1 polymer ?
#
loop_
_entity_poly.entity_id
_entity_poly.type
_entity_poly.pdbx_seq_one_letter_code
_entity_poly.pdbx_strand_id
1 'polypeptide(L)'
;PIIMNEITKYIEQLLASTSLTGGWLSFVTLSMLFATVALIAWLVYLLCIKVVSPLAARITSRTDVVWDDYLFNPQIIRAACNIVPAIIVWMLMPPIFSDHPIIQSLILKATAIYITIATMRLATTFISSLKLFDNDNEKRSATQQYLHSFCGVLKIIVMFLGVIVIISIIIDRSPFT
;
A
#
# COMPACT_ATOMS: atom_id res chain seq x y z
N PRO A 1 16.16 4.87 13.99
CA PRO A 1 15.90 6.18 14.57
C PRO A 1 17.14 7.10 14.51
N ILE A 2 18.36 6.59 14.63
CA ILE A 2 19.60 7.41 14.66
C ILE A 2 19.86 8.09 13.30
N ILE A 3 19.71 7.38 12.20
CA ILE A 3 19.94 7.91 10.84
C ILE A 3 18.97 9.05 10.49
N MET A 4 17.73 8.95 10.95
CA MET A 4 16.70 9.95 10.68
C MET A 4 16.96 11.25 11.45
N ASN A 5 17.43 11.17 12.70
CA ASN A 5 17.84 12.35 13.48
C ASN A 5 19.06 13.06 12.85
N GLU A 6 19.98 12.29 12.28
CA GLU A 6 21.12 12.86 11.55
C GLU A 6 20.64 13.60 10.28
N ILE A 7 19.76 12.99 9.50
CA ILE A 7 19.20 13.61 8.28
C ILE A 7 18.45 14.91 8.65
N THR A 8 17.63 14.89 9.69
CA THR A 8 16.89 16.09 10.15
C THR A 8 17.87 17.20 10.58
N LYS A 9 18.92 16.87 11.33
CA LYS A 9 19.98 17.83 11.70
C LYS A 9 20.70 18.41 10.48
N TYR A 10 21.06 17.58 9.50
CA TYR A 10 21.71 18.06 8.28
C TYR A 10 20.80 19.02 7.48
N ILE A 11 19.51 18.72 7.39
CA ILE A 11 18.54 19.57 6.69
C ILE A 11 18.36 20.90 7.45
N GLU A 12 18.25 20.87 8.77
CA GLU A 12 18.16 22.08 9.60
C GLU A 12 19.43 22.93 9.50
N GLN A 13 20.60 22.31 9.47
CA GLN A 13 21.88 23.00 9.36
C GLN A 13 22.10 23.64 7.99
N LEU A 14 21.66 22.98 6.90
CA LEU A 14 21.65 23.52 5.55
C LEU A 14 20.67 24.69 5.39
N LEU A 15 19.50 24.61 6.02
CA LEU A 15 18.49 25.66 5.99
C LEU A 15 18.84 26.85 6.90
N ALA A 16 19.48 26.63 8.03
CA ALA A 16 19.99 27.69 8.91
C ALA A 16 21.09 28.52 8.22
N SER A 17 21.86 27.93 7.31
CA SER A 17 22.87 28.64 6.50
C SER A 17 22.28 29.56 5.43
N THR A 18 20.99 29.38 5.11
CA THR A 18 20.27 30.14 4.08
C THR A 18 19.32 31.11 4.78
N SER A 19 19.78 32.18 5.38
CA SER A 19 19.12 33.32 6.10
C SER A 19 17.57 33.49 5.93
N LEU A 20 16.80 32.39 5.94
CA LEU A 20 15.36 32.34 5.91
C LEU A 20 14.85 32.32 7.37
N THR A 21 14.63 33.49 7.97
CA THR A 21 14.08 33.62 9.32
C THR A 21 12.56 33.69 9.27
N GLY A 22 11.90 32.86 10.09
CA GLY A 22 10.45 32.93 10.31
C GLY A 22 9.70 31.66 9.92
N GLY A 23 8.37 31.70 9.93
CA GLY A 23 7.49 30.57 9.66
C GLY A 23 7.70 29.84 8.32
N TRP A 24 8.37 30.47 7.37
CA TRP A 24 8.81 29.88 6.10
C TRP A 24 9.84 28.78 6.28
N LEU A 25 10.71 28.87 7.29
CA LEU A 25 11.72 27.84 7.56
C LEU A 25 11.06 26.51 7.94
N SER A 26 10.09 26.56 8.83
CA SER A 26 9.33 25.38 9.24
C SER A 26 8.57 24.74 8.06
N PHE A 27 7.99 25.58 7.19
CA PHE A 27 7.26 25.11 6.01
C PHE A 27 8.21 24.45 4.98
N VAL A 28 9.38 25.03 4.74
CA VAL A 28 10.37 24.47 3.82
C VAL A 28 10.95 23.18 4.37
N THR A 29 11.28 23.12 5.67
CA THR A 29 11.75 21.89 6.32
C THR A 29 10.72 20.77 6.22
N LEU A 30 9.45 21.07 6.53
CA LEU A 30 8.35 20.11 6.43
C LEU A 30 8.16 19.60 4.99
N SER A 31 8.23 20.50 4.01
CA SER A 31 8.12 20.17 2.60
C SER A 31 9.28 19.28 2.12
N MET A 32 10.52 19.57 2.55
CA MET A 32 11.68 18.75 2.23
C MET A 32 11.61 17.36 2.86
N LEU A 33 11.19 17.25 4.13
CA LEU A 33 10.98 15.98 4.81
C LEU A 33 9.92 15.15 4.08
N PHE A 34 8.81 15.77 3.69
CA PHE A 34 7.76 15.10 2.94
C PHE A 34 8.25 14.61 1.57
N ALA A 35 8.99 15.44 0.85
CA ALA A 35 9.59 15.07 -0.43
C ALA A 35 10.58 13.92 -0.30
N THR A 36 11.37 13.88 0.77
CA THR A 36 12.32 12.79 1.05
C THR A 36 11.60 11.46 1.30
N VAL A 37 10.53 11.48 2.10
CA VAL A 37 9.71 10.29 2.36
C VAL A 37 9.03 9.80 1.08
N ALA A 38 8.49 10.72 0.28
CA ALA A 38 7.87 10.39 -1.01
C ALA A 38 8.88 9.77 -1.99
N LEU A 39 10.11 10.31 -2.03
CA LEU A 39 11.18 9.77 -2.86
C LEU A 39 11.59 8.36 -2.44
N ILE A 40 11.76 8.12 -1.13
CA ILE A 40 12.06 6.79 -0.59
C ILE A 40 10.94 5.81 -0.93
N ALA A 41 9.69 6.18 -0.72
CA ALA A 41 8.54 5.36 -1.04
C ALA A 41 8.47 5.02 -2.53
N TRP A 42 8.78 5.98 -3.40
CA TRP A 42 8.82 5.77 -4.85
C TRP A 42 9.96 4.85 -5.28
N LEU A 43 11.17 5.03 -4.72
CA LEU A 43 12.31 4.14 -4.99
C LEU A 43 12.02 2.69 -4.56
N VAL A 44 11.42 2.51 -3.40
CA VAL A 44 11.02 1.17 -2.92
C VAL A 44 9.95 0.56 -3.80
N TYR A 45 8.99 1.35 -4.28
CA TYR A 45 7.99 0.88 -5.24
C TYR A 45 8.63 0.38 -6.54
N LEU A 46 9.56 1.15 -7.11
CA LEU A 46 10.30 0.74 -8.31
C LEU A 46 11.13 -0.52 -8.08
N LEU A 47 11.79 -0.60 -6.92
CA LEU A 47 12.57 -1.77 -6.54
C LEU A 47 11.67 -3.00 -6.39
N CYS A 48 10.53 -2.84 -5.74
CA CYS A 48 9.55 -3.90 -5.54
C CYS A 48 9.06 -4.46 -6.89
N ILE A 49 8.66 -3.61 -7.83
CA ILE A 49 8.22 -4.04 -9.16
C ILE A 49 9.37 -4.71 -9.92
N LYS A 50 10.58 -4.13 -9.91
CA LYS A 50 11.73 -4.65 -10.65
C LYS A 50 12.25 -5.98 -10.10
N VAL A 51 12.09 -6.24 -8.82
CA VAL A 51 12.57 -7.47 -8.16
C VAL A 51 11.47 -8.53 -8.11
N VAL A 52 10.28 -8.16 -7.68
CA VAL A 52 9.19 -9.12 -7.44
C VAL A 52 8.61 -9.64 -8.76
N SER A 53 8.47 -8.78 -9.77
CA SER A 53 7.92 -9.20 -11.07
C SER A 53 8.77 -10.28 -11.77
N PRO A 54 10.09 -10.13 -11.95
CA PRO A 54 10.90 -11.19 -12.57
C PRO A 54 11.09 -12.40 -11.66
N LEU A 55 11.08 -12.20 -10.33
CA LEU A 55 11.17 -13.31 -9.38
C LEU A 55 9.92 -14.19 -9.45
N ALA A 56 8.75 -13.57 -9.47
CA ALA A 56 7.47 -14.27 -9.66
C ALA A 56 7.45 -15.05 -10.99
N ALA A 57 7.86 -14.42 -12.09
CA ALA A 57 7.96 -15.08 -13.38
C ALA A 57 8.92 -16.29 -13.37
N ARG A 58 10.02 -16.22 -12.61
CA ARG A 58 10.97 -17.34 -12.46
C ARG A 58 10.40 -18.48 -11.62
N ILE A 59 9.62 -18.18 -10.61
CA ILE A 59 8.98 -19.19 -9.75
C ILE A 59 7.93 -19.92 -10.58
N THR A 60 7.06 -19.20 -11.26
CA THR A 60 6.00 -19.73 -12.12
C THR A 60 6.55 -20.63 -13.23
N SER A 61 7.71 -20.27 -13.83
CA SER A 61 8.32 -21.06 -14.91
C SER A 61 9.00 -22.36 -14.43
N ARG A 62 9.18 -22.55 -13.12
CA ARG A 62 9.83 -23.75 -12.54
C ARG A 62 8.86 -24.73 -11.91
N THR A 63 7.60 -24.34 -11.74
CA THR A 63 6.60 -25.13 -11.05
C THR A 63 5.54 -25.56 -12.08
N ASP A 64 5.38 -26.88 -12.31
CA ASP A 64 4.34 -27.45 -13.18
C ASP A 64 2.94 -27.37 -12.55
N VAL A 65 2.73 -26.49 -11.58
CA VAL A 65 1.47 -26.36 -10.84
C VAL A 65 0.65 -25.20 -11.42
N VAL A 66 -0.49 -25.54 -11.99
CA VAL A 66 -1.41 -24.58 -12.64
C VAL A 66 -1.88 -23.45 -11.72
N TRP A 67 -1.84 -23.63 -10.39
CA TRP A 67 -2.24 -22.64 -9.40
C TRP A 67 -1.28 -21.45 -9.31
N ASP A 68 0.00 -21.66 -9.61
CA ASP A 68 1.03 -20.62 -9.54
C ASP A 68 0.81 -19.52 -10.58
N ASP A 69 0.35 -19.85 -11.78
CA ASP A 69 0.09 -18.92 -12.87
C ASP A 69 -1.01 -17.89 -12.51
N TYR A 70 -1.99 -18.31 -11.70
CA TYR A 70 -3.09 -17.46 -11.27
C TYR A 70 -2.75 -16.62 -10.04
N LEU A 71 -1.98 -17.18 -9.09
CA LEU A 71 -1.54 -16.50 -7.88
C LEU A 71 -0.49 -15.42 -8.19
N PHE A 72 0.40 -15.68 -9.15
CA PHE A 72 1.46 -14.75 -9.56
C PHE A 72 1.10 -13.94 -10.80
N ASN A 73 -0.19 -13.76 -11.07
CA ASN A 73 -0.64 -12.87 -12.13
C ASN A 73 -0.03 -11.46 -11.95
N PRO A 74 0.51 -10.84 -13.04
CA PRO A 74 1.10 -9.50 -12.98
C PRO A 74 0.20 -8.44 -12.34
N GLN A 75 -1.11 -8.60 -12.43
CA GLN A 75 -2.08 -7.70 -11.79
C GLN A 75 -2.06 -7.82 -10.27
N ILE A 76 -1.97 -9.04 -9.72
CA ILE A 76 -1.88 -9.28 -8.26
C ILE A 76 -0.55 -8.76 -7.73
N ILE A 77 0.55 -9.02 -8.43
CA ILE A 77 1.88 -8.55 -8.06
C ILE A 77 1.93 -7.02 -8.00
N ARG A 78 1.39 -6.35 -9.01
CA ARG A 78 1.32 -4.87 -9.02
C ARG A 78 0.44 -4.34 -7.89
N ALA A 79 -0.69 -4.98 -7.61
CA ALA A 79 -1.56 -4.58 -6.51
C ALA A 79 -0.87 -4.76 -5.15
N ALA A 80 -0.12 -5.84 -4.96
CA ALA A 80 0.68 -6.07 -3.76
C ALA A 80 1.83 -5.07 -3.62
N CYS A 81 2.55 -4.76 -4.71
CA CYS A 81 3.62 -3.77 -4.72
C CYS A 81 3.13 -2.34 -4.40
N ASN A 82 1.87 -2.02 -4.68
CA ASN A 82 1.29 -0.73 -4.32
C ASN A 82 1.08 -0.54 -2.82
N ILE A 83 1.02 -1.61 -2.04
CA ILE A 83 0.84 -1.54 -0.59
C ILE A 83 2.17 -1.24 0.11
N VAL A 84 3.28 -1.74 -0.41
CA VAL A 84 4.61 -1.63 0.22
C VAL A 84 5.04 -0.18 0.49
N PRO A 85 4.98 0.77 -0.46
CA PRO A 85 5.35 2.16 -0.19
C PRO A 85 4.45 2.81 0.86
N ALA A 86 3.18 2.45 0.93
CA ALA A 86 2.28 2.97 1.95
C ALA A 86 2.65 2.50 3.36
N ILE A 87 3.08 1.25 3.52
CA ILE A 87 3.58 0.72 4.79
C ILE A 87 4.83 1.47 5.23
N ILE A 88 5.75 1.77 4.29
CA ILE A 88 6.96 2.52 4.56
C ILE A 88 6.64 3.95 5.01
N VAL A 89 5.74 4.63 4.31
CA VAL A 89 5.25 5.95 4.71
C VAL A 89 4.66 5.89 6.12
N TRP A 90 3.83 4.90 6.40
CA TRP A 90 3.22 4.73 7.72
C TRP A 90 4.25 4.50 8.84
N MET A 91 5.33 3.77 8.58
CA MET A 91 6.42 3.54 9.53
C MET A 91 7.32 4.76 9.73
N LEU A 92 7.55 5.55 8.67
CA LEU A 92 8.46 6.70 8.71
C LEU A 92 7.81 7.97 9.25
N MET A 93 6.48 8.09 9.19
CA MET A 93 5.76 9.30 9.59
C MET A 93 5.90 9.64 11.09
N PRO A 94 5.73 8.71 12.06
CA PRO A 94 5.78 9.05 13.47
C PRO A 94 7.10 9.72 13.91
N PRO A 95 8.29 9.22 13.52
CA PRO A 95 9.55 9.84 13.94
C PRO A 95 9.87 11.15 13.25
N ILE A 96 9.29 11.41 12.06
CA ILE A 96 9.59 12.63 11.28
C ILE A 96 8.71 13.82 11.71
N PHE A 97 7.43 13.55 12.01
CA PHE A 97 6.44 14.59 12.32
C PHE A 97 6.08 14.64 13.80
N SER A 98 6.98 14.24 14.70
CA SER A 98 6.77 14.27 16.14
C SER A 98 6.40 15.67 16.67
N ASP A 99 6.95 16.72 16.05
CA ASP A 99 6.75 18.13 16.47
C ASP A 99 5.43 18.73 15.96
N HIS A 100 4.72 18.04 15.06
CA HIS A 100 3.47 18.49 14.46
C HIS A 100 2.35 17.44 14.59
N PRO A 101 1.75 17.26 15.77
CA PRO A 101 0.82 16.16 16.05
C PRO A 101 -0.44 16.17 15.17
N ILE A 102 -0.94 17.34 14.76
CA ILE A 102 -2.12 17.46 13.90
C ILE A 102 -1.82 16.94 12.49
N ILE A 103 -0.67 17.36 11.92
CA ILE A 103 -0.24 16.95 10.57
C ILE A 103 0.07 15.46 10.57
N GLN A 104 0.77 14.98 11.60
CA GLN A 104 1.07 13.56 11.78
C GLN A 104 -0.22 12.71 11.79
N SER A 105 -1.22 13.09 12.59
CA SER A 105 -2.50 12.38 12.68
C SER A 105 -3.22 12.37 11.33
N LEU A 106 -3.24 13.48 10.61
CA LEU A 106 -3.90 13.58 9.30
C LEU A 106 -3.25 12.66 8.26
N ILE A 107 -1.90 12.67 8.20
CA ILE A 107 -1.16 11.84 7.25
C ILE A 107 -1.29 10.36 7.59
N LEU A 108 -1.25 9.99 8.87
CA LEU A 108 -1.46 8.61 9.31
C LEU A 108 -2.85 8.10 8.93
N LYS A 109 -3.90 8.92 9.11
CA LYS A 109 -5.27 8.58 8.69
C LYS A 109 -5.37 8.42 7.17
N ALA A 110 -4.80 9.35 6.41
CA ALA A 110 -4.79 9.29 4.95
C ALA A 110 -4.05 8.03 4.45
N THR A 111 -2.92 7.70 5.07
CA THR A 111 -2.14 6.51 4.73
C THR A 111 -2.88 5.23 5.10
N ALA A 112 -3.55 5.18 6.24
CA ALA A 112 -4.38 4.05 6.66
C ALA A 112 -5.56 3.82 5.70
N ILE A 113 -6.23 4.88 5.25
CA ILE A 113 -7.29 4.80 4.23
C ILE A 113 -6.73 4.27 2.91
N TYR A 114 -5.56 4.77 2.47
CA TYR A 114 -4.90 4.30 1.26
C TYR A 114 -4.55 2.81 1.34
N ILE A 115 -3.97 2.35 2.47
CA ILE A 115 -3.65 0.93 2.70
C ILE A 115 -4.92 0.08 2.63
N THR A 116 -6.02 0.54 3.23
CA THR A 116 -7.31 -0.16 3.19
C THR A 116 -7.82 -0.30 1.75
N ILE A 117 -7.81 0.78 0.97
CA ILE A 117 -8.22 0.75 -0.44
C ILE A 117 -7.30 -0.17 -1.27
N ALA A 118 -6.00 -0.10 -1.06
CA ALA A 118 -5.03 -0.94 -1.76
C ALA A 118 -5.22 -2.44 -1.42
N THR A 119 -5.50 -2.75 -0.16
CA THR A 119 -5.81 -4.12 0.30
C THR A 119 -7.13 -4.62 -0.30
N MET A 120 -8.17 -3.79 -0.36
CA MET A 120 -9.42 -4.11 -1.03
C MET A 120 -9.20 -4.42 -2.53
N ARG A 121 -8.39 -3.61 -3.20
CA ARG A 121 -8.01 -3.84 -4.61
C ARG A 121 -7.25 -5.14 -4.78
N LEU A 122 -6.30 -5.44 -3.91
CA LEU A 122 -5.57 -6.70 -3.93
C LEU A 122 -6.53 -7.89 -3.75
N ALA A 123 -7.40 -7.85 -2.75
CA ALA A 123 -8.36 -8.90 -2.49
C ALA A 123 -9.35 -9.10 -3.66
N THR A 124 -9.89 -8.02 -4.23
CA THR A 124 -10.80 -8.12 -5.38
C THR A 124 -10.11 -8.60 -6.65
N THR A 125 -8.84 -8.24 -6.88
CA THR A 125 -8.03 -8.74 -7.99
C THR A 125 -7.75 -10.24 -7.81
N PHE A 126 -7.42 -10.66 -6.60
CA PHE A 126 -7.21 -12.07 -6.26
C PHE A 126 -8.48 -12.91 -6.52
N ILE A 127 -9.64 -12.44 -6.04
CA ILE A 127 -10.93 -13.10 -6.28
C ILE A 127 -11.25 -13.15 -7.79
N SER A 128 -10.89 -12.11 -8.56
CA SER A 128 -11.07 -12.09 -10.01
C SER A 128 -10.18 -13.11 -10.72
N SER A 129 -8.95 -13.31 -10.23
CA SER A 129 -8.03 -14.31 -10.77
C SER A 129 -8.55 -15.72 -10.56
N LEU A 130 -9.21 -16.00 -9.43
CA LEU A 130 -9.88 -17.28 -9.20
C LEU A 130 -10.98 -17.58 -10.22
N LYS A 131 -11.67 -16.56 -10.72
CA LYS A 131 -12.68 -16.71 -11.79
C LYS A 131 -12.06 -17.11 -13.13
N LEU A 132 -10.86 -16.60 -13.44
CA LEU A 132 -10.16 -16.95 -14.69
C LEU A 132 -9.71 -18.42 -14.70
N PHE A 133 -9.34 -18.94 -13.54
CA PHE A 133 -8.97 -20.35 -13.39
C PHE A 133 -10.09 -21.31 -13.82
N ASP A 134 -11.33 -20.94 -13.55
CA ASP A 134 -12.49 -21.76 -13.84
C ASP A 134 -12.88 -21.75 -15.34
N ASN A 135 -12.53 -20.68 -16.06
CA ASN A 135 -12.89 -20.53 -17.47
C ASN A 135 -12.05 -21.38 -18.43
N ASP A 136 -10.84 -21.81 -18.03
CA ASP A 136 -9.92 -22.61 -18.84
C ASP A 136 -10.22 -24.12 -18.81
N ASN A 137 -11.03 -24.58 -17.86
CA ASN A 137 -11.45 -25.98 -17.81
C ASN A 137 -12.77 -26.18 -18.57
N GLU A 138 -12.69 -26.74 -19.77
CA GLU A 138 -13.78 -26.97 -20.75
C GLU A 138 -14.97 -27.81 -20.28
N LYS A 139 -15.05 -28.19 -19.02
CA LYS A 139 -16.20 -28.94 -18.48
C LYS A 139 -17.13 -27.98 -17.71
N ARG A 140 -18.11 -27.42 -18.43
CA ARG A 140 -19.30 -26.77 -17.85
C ARG A 140 -19.99 -27.68 -16.85
N SER A 141 -19.58 -27.63 -15.59
CA SER A 141 -20.28 -28.32 -14.51
C SER A 141 -21.05 -27.28 -13.68
N ALA A 142 -22.09 -27.75 -12.99
CA ALA A 142 -22.87 -26.91 -12.05
C ALA A 142 -21.96 -26.20 -11.02
N THR A 143 -20.81 -26.76 -10.71
CA THR A 143 -19.76 -26.22 -9.84
C THR A 143 -19.27 -24.85 -10.30
N GLN A 144 -19.16 -24.60 -11.61
CA GLN A 144 -18.71 -23.31 -12.18
C GLN A 144 -19.68 -22.17 -11.86
N GLN A 145 -20.98 -22.45 -11.93
CA GLN A 145 -22.00 -21.45 -11.63
C GLN A 145 -22.00 -21.06 -10.15
N TYR A 146 -21.78 -22.01 -9.26
CA TYR A 146 -21.62 -21.76 -7.83
C TYR A 146 -20.36 -20.96 -7.52
N LEU A 147 -19.23 -21.27 -8.15
CA LEU A 147 -17.96 -20.56 -7.96
C LEU A 147 -18.07 -19.10 -8.42
N HIS A 148 -18.73 -18.85 -9.54
CA HIS A 148 -18.95 -17.51 -10.06
C HIS A 148 -19.81 -16.64 -9.11
N SER A 149 -20.88 -17.22 -8.58
CA SER A 149 -21.75 -16.56 -7.61
C SER A 149 -21.04 -16.32 -6.29
N PHE A 150 -20.28 -17.32 -5.81
CA PHE A 150 -19.49 -17.24 -4.60
C PHE A 150 -18.44 -16.13 -4.65
N CYS A 151 -17.68 -16.03 -5.75
CA CYS A 151 -16.73 -14.94 -5.96
C CYS A 151 -17.40 -13.56 -6.00
N GLY A 152 -18.61 -13.46 -6.54
CA GLY A 152 -19.40 -12.23 -6.52
C GLY A 152 -19.75 -11.78 -5.10
N VAL A 153 -20.26 -12.70 -4.30
CA VAL A 153 -20.58 -12.45 -2.87
C VAL A 153 -19.33 -12.09 -2.08
N LEU A 154 -18.22 -12.80 -2.32
CA LEU A 154 -16.95 -12.51 -1.62
C LEU A 154 -16.43 -11.09 -1.92
N LYS A 155 -16.56 -10.62 -3.17
CA LYS A 155 -16.22 -9.23 -3.51
C LYS A 155 -17.06 -8.20 -2.77
N ILE A 156 -18.36 -8.45 -2.66
CA ILE A 156 -19.27 -7.55 -1.94
C ILE A 156 -18.90 -7.51 -0.46
N ILE A 157 -18.60 -8.65 0.16
CA ILE A 157 -18.17 -8.74 1.56
C ILE A 157 -16.85 -7.94 1.77
N VAL A 158 -15.87 -8.12 0.90
CA VAL A 158 -14.59 -7.38 0.98
C VAL A 158 -14.80 -5.89 0.85
N MET A 159 -15.65 -5.44 -0.10
CA MET A 159 -15.96 -4.02 -0.26
C MET A 159 -16.69 -3.47 0.97
N PHE A 160 -17.65 -4.19 1.51
CA PHE A 160 -18.41 -3.78 2.70
C PHE A 160 -17.51 -3.64 3.94
N LEU A 161 -16.65 -4.64 4.19
CA LEU A 161 -15.68 -4.58 5.28
C LEU A 161 -14.70 -3.42 5.11
N GLY A 162 -14.21 -3.18 3.89
CA GLY A 162 -13.31 -2.06 3.62
C GLY A 162 -13.96 -0.69 3.88
N VAL A 163 -15.22 -0.53 3.50
CA VAL A 163 -15.98 0.70 3.79
C VAL A 163 -16.14 0.92 5.30
N ILE A 164 -16.47 -0.13 6.05
CA ILE A 164 -16.57 -0.05 7.52
C ILE A 164 -15.25 0.39 8.13
N VAL A 165 -14.12 -0.18 7.69
CA VAL A 165 -12.79 0.19 8.19
C VAL A 165 -12.47 1.64 7.86
N ILE A 166 -12.76 2.12 6.65
CA ILE A 166 -12.54 3.53 6.26
C ILE A 166 -13.36 4.49 7.13
N ILE A 167 -14.65 4.19 7.33
CA ILE A 167 -15.52 4.98 8.19
C ILE A 167 -14.98 5.02 9.63
N SER A 168 -14.52 3.88 10.13
CA SER A 168 -13.91 3.77 11.47
C SER A 168 -12.65 4.63 11.62
N ILE A 169 -11.78 4.66 10.61
CA ILE A 169 -10.57 5.51 10.60
C ILE A 169 -10.95 6.99 10.63
N ILE A 170 -12.00 7.39 9.90
CA ILE A 170 -12.48 8.78 9.84
C ILE A 170 -13.06 9.21 11.20
N ILE A 171 -13.87 8.35 11.83
CA ILE A 171 -14.55 8.65 13.11
C ILE A 171 -13.58 8.53 14.31
N ASP A 172 -12.38 7.98 14.13
CA ASP A 172 -11.41 7.73 15.21
C ASP A 172 -11.89 6.72 16.26
N ARG A 173 -12.73 5.78 15.84
CA ARG A 173 -13.25 4.70 16.70
C ARG A 173 -12.92 3.34 16.10
N SER A 174 -12.57 2.39 16.94
CA SER A 174 -12.33 1.03 16.47
C SER A 174 -13.64 0.41 15.97
N PRO A 175 -13.64 -0.34 14.85
CA PRO A 175 -14.86 -0.96 14.32
C PRO A 175 -15.39 -2.12 15.20
N PHE A 176 -14.67 -2.46 16.27
CA PHE A 176 -14.95 -3.61 17.13
C PHE A 176 -15.32 -3.24 18.57
N THR A 177 -15.63 -1.98 18.86
CA THR A 177 -16.15 -1.51 20.16
C THR A 177 -17.61 -1.15 20.11
#